data_113b75678cf02756042727a306b6d8d1
#
_entry.id   113b75678cf02756042727a306b6d8d1
#
_cell.length_a   1.000
_cell.length_b   1.000
_cell.length_c   1.000
_cell.angle_alpha   90.00
_cell.angle_beta   90.00
_cell.angle_gamma   90.00
#
_symmetry.space_group_name_H-M   'P 1'
#
loop_
_entity.id
_entity.type
_entity.pdbx_description
1 polymer ?
#
loop_
_entity_poly.entity_id
_entity_poly.type
_entity_poly.pdbx_seq_one_letter_code
_entity_poly.pdbx_strand_id
1 'polypeptide(L)'
;IHSLYRSSSWSHFAVKLIKSKGNGRVKTLLTGVVVAGLAATVFTQSLTLDELLFRASQSVVAYERVFSNAVAEEQYVQRILRFNGTLRRQRDLRSDMLLVQLPGAVSWFGFRDVFEVDGKPVRDRDERLQKLFLGEARPAVEQATTLTRESARYNIGEVVRTVNLPTIALTFLHPLNQHRFDFKRVDEEMIDGRPVWVVQYSEQAQPTFVQIPAGDMFARGRFWLDVETGDTLRSELVLGTSRSELLTTIVVDYRQHEAFPSWVPHSMREIYERPLESRSESIEATATYSNFRQFGVETKESVRVPR
;
A
#
# COMPACT_ATOMS: atom_id res chain seq x y z
N ILE A 1 -21.30 -27.97 -23.29
CA ILE A 1 -22.06 -27.93 -24.56
C ILE A 1 -21.65 -26.67 -25.29
N HIS A 2 -20.89 -26.91 -26.39
CA HIS A 2 -20.63 -26.10 -27.60
C HIS A 2 -20.45 -24.57 -27.49
N SER A 3 -19.24 -24.08 -27.71
CA SER A 3 -18.61 -23.72 -29.00
C SER A 3 -19.33 -22.57 -29.74
N LEU A 4 -18.63 -21.46 -29.90
CA LEU A 4 -18.59 -20.66 -31.13
C LEU A 4 -17.40 -19.66 -31.10
N TYR A 5 -16.30 -20.13 -31.69
CA TYR A 5 -15.21 -19.28 -32.21
C TYR A 5 -15.73 -18.66 -33.52
N ARG A 6 -15.60 -17.34 -33.68
CA ARG A 6 -15.65 -16.70 -35.00
C ARG A 6 -14.39 -15.90 -35.23
N SER A 7 -13.59 -16.43 -36.13
CA SER A 7 -12.48 -15.79 -36.80
C SER A 7 -13.00 -14.72 -37.77
N SER A 8 -12.44 -13.51 -37.71
CA SER A 8 -12.61 -12.51 -38.76
C SER A 8 -11.38 -12.53 -39.66
N SER A 9 -11.66 -12.91 -40.90
CA SER A 9 -10.75 -13.01 -42.04
C SER A 9 -10.29 -11.64 -42.52
N TRP A 10 -9.00 -11.53 -42.80
CA TRP A 10 -8.40 -10.44 -43.57
C TRP A 10 -8.70 -10.61 -45.03
N SER A 11 -9.41 -9.66 -45.64
CA SER A 11 -9.63 -9.60 -47.07
C SER A 11 -8.47 -8.83 -47.74
N HIS A 12 -7.72 -9.57 -48.57
CA HIS A 12 -6.74 -9.02 -49.51
C HIS A 12 -7.44 -8.32 -50.65
N PHE A 13 -7.18 -7.04 -50.86
CA PHE A 13 -7.52 -6.35 -52.11
C PHE A 13 -6.40 -6.59 -53.10
N ALA A 14 -6.68 -7.45 -54.10
CA ALA A 14 -5.83 -7.60 -55.27
C ALA A 14 -6.23 -6.56 -56.33
N VAL A 15 -5.28 -5.70 -56.72
CA VAL A 15 -5.44 -4.79 -57.84
C VAL A 15 -5.17 -5.56 -59.10
N LYS A 16 -6.21 -5.69 -59.97
CA LYS A 16 -6.15 -6.34 -61.29
C LYS A 16 -5.81 -5.26 -62.33
N LEU A 17 -4.58 -5.27 -62.86
CA LEU A 17 -4.19 -4.47 -63.99
C LEU A 17 -4.77 -4.99 -65.28
N ILE A 18 -5.70 -4.21 -65.90
CA ILE A 18 -6.20 -4.47 -67.24
C ILE A 18 -5.35 -3.69 -68.25
N LYS A 19 -4.61 -4.40 -69.09
CA LYS A 19 -3.93 -3.81 -70.27
C LYS A 19 -4.92 -3.58 -71.38
N SER A 20 -5.19 -2.36 -71.76
CA SER A 20 -5.89 -1.98 -73.03
C SER A 20 -4.86 -1.44 -73.99
N LYS A 21 -4.80 -2.08 -75.19
CA LYS A 21 -4.11 -1.56 -76.38
C LYS A 21 -5.06 -0.62 -77.12
N GLY A 22 -4.68 0.61 -77.36
CA GLY A 22 -5.37 1.53 -78.24
C GLY A 22 -4.57 2.78 -78.51
N ASN A 23 -4.14 2.98 -79.76
CA ASN A 23 -3.45 4.17 -80.28
C ASN A 23 -4.32 5.42 -80.19
N GLY A 24 -3.77 6.51 -79.71
CA GLY A 24 -4.43 7.81 -79.80
C GLY A 24 -3.81 8.89 -78.92
N ARG A 25 -3.36 9.95 -79.49
CA ARG A 25 -2.70 11.17 -78.99
C ARG A 25 -3.03 11.52 -77.52
N VAL A 26 -2.02 11.50 -76.69
CA VAL A 26 -2.08 11.88 -75.27
C VAL A 26 -2.17 13.41 -75.16
N LYS A 27 -3.30 13.91 -74.66
CA LYS A 27 -3.36 15.22 -73.97
C LYS A 27 -3.16 14.92 -72.47
N THR A 28 -2.02 15.38 -71.95
CA THR A 28 -1.67 15.24 -70.53
C THR A 28 -2.57 16.16 -69.69
N LEU A 29 -3.59 15.58 -69.06
CA LEU A 29 -4.32 16.22 -67.97
C LEU A 29 -3.62 15.83 -66.68
N LEU A 30 -2.91 16.79 -66.03
CA LEU A 30 -2.42 16.64 -64.68
C LEU A 30 -3.61 16.70 -63.69
N THR A 31 -4.09 15.56 -63.30
CA THR A 31 -5.07 15.47 -62.21
C THR A 31 -4.28 15.41 -60.88
N GLY A 32 -4.16 16.58 -60.22
CA GLY A 32 -3.58 16.62 -58.88
C GLY A 32 -4.45 15.84 -57.89
N VAL A 33 -3.93 14.73 -57.40
CA VAL A 33 -4.52 14.01 -56.24
C VAL A 33 -4.14 14.77 -54.98
N VAL A 34 -5.05 15.55 -54.44
CA VAL A 34 -4.94 16.12 -53.10
C VAL A 34 -5.17 15.00 -52.12
N VAL A 35 -4.11 14.41 -51.59
CA VAL A 35 -4.18 13.55 -50.42
C VAL A 35 -4.41 14.45 -49.20
N ALA A 36 -5.68 14.61 -48.83
CA ALA A 36 -6.04 15.20 -47.54
C ALA A 36 -5.61 14.25 -46.44
N GLY A 37 -4.42 14.49 -45.87
CA GLY A 37 -3.95 13.80 -44.65
C GLY A 37 -4.88 14.17 -43.50
N LEU A 38 -5.77 13.27 -43.10
CA LEU A 38 -6.45 13.32 -41.81
C LEU A 38 -5.40 13.13 -40.73
N ALA A 39 -4.83 14.22 -40.21
CA ALA A 39 -4.10 14.23 -38.97
C ALA A 39 -5.11 13.89 -37.86
N ALA A 40 -5.18 12.63 -37.49
CA ALA A 40 -5.86 12.24 -36.27
C ALA A 40 -5.12 12.88 -35.08
N THR A 41 -5.65 13.97 -34.57
CA THR A 41 -5.22 14.54 -33.30
C THR A 41 -5.57 13.52 -32.21
N VAL A 42 -4.58 12.72 -31.81
CA VAL A 42 -4.68 11.91 -30.61
C VAL A 42 -4.77 12.89 -29.45
N PHE A 43 -5.98 13.14 -28.97
CA PHE A 43 -6.17 13.80 -27.68
C PHE A 43 -5.62 12.85 -26.62
N THR A 44 -4.38 13.05 -26.23
CA THR A 44 -3.84 12.43 -25.02
C THR A 44 -4.61 13.08 -23.87
N GLN A 45 -5.61 12.39 -23.33
CA GLN A 45 -6.27 12.84 -22.12
C GLN A 45 -5.17 12.95 -21.03
N SER A 46 -4.99 14.16 -20.53
CA SER A 46 -4.08 14.38 -19.40
C SER A 46 -4.65 13.65 -18.20
N LEU A 47 -3.80 12.86 -17.53
CA LEU A 47 -4.17 12.15 -16.30
C LEU A 47 -4.76 13.15 -15.30
N THR A 48 -5.93 12.82 -14.74
CA THR A 48 -6.54 13.59 -13.65
C THR A 48 -6.19 13.00 -12.29
N LEU A 49 -6.34 13.81 -11.23
CA LEU A 49 -6.13 13.32 -9.87
C LEU A 49 -7.10 12.18 -9.52
N ASP A 50 -8.35 12.33 -9.90
CA ASP A 50 -9.39 11.30 -9.62
C ASP A 50 -9.07 9.97 -10.30
N GLU A 51 -8.57 10.03 -11.54
CA GLU A 51 -8.13 8.83 -12.26
C GLU A 51 -6.93 8.17 -11.59
N LEU A 52 -5.94 8.96 -11.13
CA LEU A 52 -4.80 8.42 -10.40
C LEU A 52 -5.22 7.82 -9.06
N LEU A 53 -6.12 8.48 -8.31
CA LEU A 53 -6.67 7.95 -7.06
C LEU A 53 -7.46 6.67 -7.27
N PHE A 54 -8.20 6.57 -8.39
CA PHE A 54 -8.87 5.33 -8.76
C PHE A 54 -7.85 4.20 -9.01
N ARG A 55 -6.78 4.45 -9.81
CA ARG A 55 -5.70 3.47 -10.00
C ARG A 55 -5.06 3.07 -8.68
N ALA A 56 -4.75 4.04 -7.81
CA ALA A 56 -4.18 3.78 -6.49
C ALA A 56 -5.10 2.91 -5.63
N SER A 57 -6.41 3.12 -5.69
CA SER A 57 -7.37 2.29 -4.98
C SER A 57 -7.36 0.84 -5.46
N GLN A 58 -7.25 0.62 -6.77
CA GLN A 58 -7.17 -0.72 -7.36
C GLN A 58 -5.84 -1.41 -6.98
N SER A 59 -4.73 -0.65 -6.97
CA SER A 59 -3.42 -1.15 -6.52
C SER A 59 -3.48 -1.61 -5.06
N VAL A 60 -4.12 -0.85 -4.15
CA VAL A 60 -4.28 -1.25 -2.74
C VAL A 60 -5.12 -2.51 -2.59
N VAL A 61 -6.23 -2.64 -3.32
CA VAL A 61 -7.05 -3.87 -3.31
C VAL A 61 -6.26 -5.07 -3.83
N ALA A 62 -5.45 -4.90 -4.87
CA ALA A 62 -4.57 -5.95 -5.38
C ALA A 62 -3.49 -6.33 -4.35
N TYR A 63 -2.88 -5.32 -3.70
CA TYR A 63 -1.93 -5.49 -2.63
C TYR A 63 -2.50 -6.35 -1.49
N GLU A 64 -3.69 -6.04 -0.99
CA GLU A 64 -4.33 -6.80 0.09
C GLU A 64 -4.51 -8.28 -0.26
N ARG A 65 -4.91 -8.59 -1.50
CA ARG A 65 -5.05 -9.98 -1.99
C ARG A 65 -3.73 -10.75 -2.00
N VAL A 66 -2.64 -10.09 -2.40
CA VAL A 66 -1.31 -10.70 -2.45
C VAL A 66 -0.77 -10.91 -1.05
N PHE A 67 -0.92 -9.92 -0.18
CA PHE A 67 -0.38 -9.94 1.18
C PHE A 67 -1.23 -10.72 2.19
N SER A 68 -2.47 -11.09 1.84
CA SER A 68 -3.30 -11.97 2.69
C SER A 68 -2.64 -13.32 3.01
N ASN A 69 -1.72 -13.74 2.15
CA ASN A 69 -0.99 -15.00 2.27
C ASN A 69 0.54 -14.79 2.29
N ALA A 70 0.99 -13.60 2.67
CA ALA A 70 2.40 -13.27 2.72
C ALA A 70 2.88 -12.96 4.14
N VAL A 71 4.12 -13.31 4.41
CA VAL A 71 4.86 -12.96 5.61
C VAL A 71 6.14 -12.28 5.20
N ALA A 72 6.47 -11.15 5.82
CA ALA A 72 7.76 -10.50 5.71
C ALA A 72 8.52 -10.61 7.03
N GLU A 73 9.82 -10.89 6.97
CA GLU A 73 10.68 -10.74 8.15
C GLU A 73 10.98 -9.25 8.35
N GLU A 74 10.72 -8.76 9.56
CA GLU A 74 10.97 -7.38 9.97
C GLU A 74 12.13 -7.34 10.95
N GLN A 75 13.09 -6.44 10.68
CA GLN A 75 14.06 -6.00 11.68
C GLN A 75 13.67 -4.60 12.14
N TYR A 76 13.33 -4.44 13.41
CA TYR A 76 12.79 -3.20 13.95
C TYR A 76 13.64 -2.68 15.11
N VAL A 77 14.30 -1.55 14.87
CA VAL A 77 15.19 -0.87 15.83
C VAL A 77 14.49 0.36 16.40
N GLN A 78 14.35 0.42 17.70
CA GLN A 78 13.70 1.51 18.43
C GLN A 78 14.73 2.23 19.31
N ARG A 79 14.70 3.55 19.31
CA ARG A 79 15.60 4.41 20.12
C ARG A 79 14.79 5.44 20.89
N ILE A 80 15.12 5.61 22.16
CA ILE A 80 14.66 6.75 22.97
C ILE A 80 15.83 7.73 23.04
N LEU A 81 15.60 8.93 22.55
CA LEU A 81 16.58 10.02 22.56
C LEU A 81 16.18 11.07 23.61
N ARG A 82 17.14 11.56 24.36
CA ARG A 82 16.95 12.73 25.23
C ARG A 82 16.78 13.99 24.38
N PHE A 83 16.27 15.06 24.98
CA PHE A 83 16.07 16.35 24.33
C PHE A 83 17.34 16.94 23.66
N ASN A 84 18.53 16.50 24.05
CA ASN A 84 19.80 16.87 23.44
C ASN A 84 20.28 15.90 22.35
N GLY A 85 19.43 14.98 21.92
CA GLY A 85 19.74 13.98 20.89
C GLY A 85 20.55 12.78 21.36
N THR A 86 20.96 12.71 22.66
CA THR A 86 21.73 11.56 23.14
C THR A 86 20.86 10.34 23.35
N LEU A 87 21.37 9.18 22.95
CA LEU A 87 20.68 7.89 23.12
C LEU A 87 20.51 7.58 24.61
N ARG A 88 19.27 7.31 25.04
CA ARG A 88 18.93 6.83 26.39
C ARG A 88 18.75 5.33 26.43
N ARG A 89 18.04 4.78 25.43
CA ARG A 89 17.70 3.35 25.34
C ARG A 89 17.52 2.94 23.89
N GLN A 90 17.94 1.74 23.58
CA GLN A 90 17.66 1.06 22.30
C GLN A 90 17.03 -0.29 22.57
N ARG A 91 16.23 -0.75 21.60
CA ARG A 91 15.69 -2.12 21.53
C ARG A 91 15.67 -2.57 20.10
N ASP A 92 16.14 -3.78 19.88
CA ASP A 92 16.14 -4.45 18.59
C ASP A 92 15.12 -5.60 18.62
N LEU A 93 14.23 -5.64 17.64
CA LEU A 93 13.25 -6.72 17.47
C LEU A 93 13.46 -7.39 16.12
N ARG A 94 13.27 -8.70 16.09
CA ARG A 94 13.00 -9.44 14.85
C ARG A 94 11.61 -10.04 14.95
N SER A 95 10.84 -9.89 13.89
CA SER A 95 9.44 -10.28 13.84
C SER A 95 9.04 -10.77 12.46
N ASP A 96 8.04 -11.62 12.44
CA ASP A 96 7.25 -11.88 11.25
C ASP A 96 6.12 -10.85 11.17
N MET A 97 6.04 -10.15 10.03
CA MET A 97 5.00 -9.18 9.72
C MET A 97 3.99 -9.78 8.77
N LEU A 98 2.73 -9.81 9.18
CA LEU A 98 1.62 -10.41 8.45
C LEU A 98 0.46 -9.44 8.29
N LEU A 99 -0.34 -9.65 7.26
CA LEU A 99 -1.70 -9.11 7.19
C LEU A 99 -2.69 -10.20 7.60
N VAL A 100 -3.54 -9.89 8.57
CA VAL A 100 -4.55 -10.81 9.11
C VAL A 100 -5.93 -10.27 8.80
N GLN A 101 -6.79 -11.10 8.19
CA GLN A 101 -8.21 -10.79 8.05
C GLN A 101 -8.98 -11.51 9.15
N LEU A 102 -9.72 -10.73 9.96
CA LEU A 102 -10.56 -11.30 11.01
C LEU A 102 -11.92 -11.70 10.44
N PRO A 103 -12.53 -12.78 10.95
CA PRO A 103 -13.88 -13.19 10.56
C PRO A 103 -14.90 -12.04 10.74
N GLY A 104 -15.60 -11.67 9.67
CA GLY A 104 -16.57 -10.58 9.67
C GLY A 104 -15.97 -9.17 9.59
N ALA A 105 -14.65 -9.01 9.53
CA ALA A 105 -14.01 -7.73 9.26
C ALA A 105 -13.86 -7.48 7.75
N VAL A 106 -14.10 -6.24 7.33
CA VAL A 106 -13.90 -5.81 5.93
C VAL A 106 -12.44 -5.46 5.67
N SER A 107 -11.72 -5.03 6.72
CA SER A 107 -10.33 -4.55 6.62
C SER A 107 -9.33 -5.59 7.10
N TRP A 108 -8.14 -5.55 6.52
CA TRP A 108 -6.97 -6.30 6.95
C TRP A 108 -6.29 -5.58 8.11
N PHE A 109 -5.73 -6.37 9.03
CA PHE A 109 -4.97 -5.88 10.18
C PHE A 109 -3.51 -6.31 10.02
N GLY A 110 -2.59 -5.38 10.16
CA GLY A 110 -1.18 -5.72 10.29
C GLY A 110 -0.92 -6.34 11.66
N PHE A 111 -0.19 -7.45 11.68
CA PHE A 111 0.22 -8.13 12.89
C PHE A 111 1.73 -8.35 12.90
N ARG A 112 2.38 -7.89 13.97
CA ARG A 112 3.81 -8.08 14.22
C ARG A 112 3.99 -9.21 15.22
N ASP A 113 4.46 -10.35 14.75
CA ASP A 113 4.78 -11.49 15.60
C ASP A 113 6.27 -11.50 15.95
N VAL A 114 6.60 -10.96 17.12
CA VAL A 114 7.98 -10.85 17.58
C VAL A 114 8.50 -12.20 18.04
N PHE A 115 9.58 -12.67 17.42
CA PHE A 115 10.25 -13.91 17.78
C PHE A 115 11.62 -13.72 18.44
N GLU A 116 12.22 -12.50 18.34
CA GLU A 116 13.49 -12.19 18.98
C GLU A 116 13.49 -10.75 19.52
N VAL A 117 14.03 -10.55 20.72
CA VAL A 117 14.17 -9.25 21.40
C VAL A 117 15.61 -9.11 21.92
N ASP A 118 16.33 -8.07 21.45
CA ASP A 118 17.70 -7.77 21.84
C ASP A 118 18.63 -9.01 21.72
N GLY A 119 18.52 -9.77 20.60
CA GLY A 119 19.27 -10.98 20.30
C GLY A 119 18.84 -12.23 21.10
N LYS A 120 17.72 -12.17 21.82
CA LYS A 120 17.22 -13.30 22.62
C LYS A 120 15.87 -13.77 22.06
N PRO A 121 15.71 -15.10 21.82
CA PRO A 121 14.45 -15.64 21.33
C PRO A 121 13.33 -15.48 22.37
N VAL A 122 12.13 -15.22 21.90
CA VAL A 122 10.91 -15.12 22.71
C VAL A 122 10.39 -16.53 23.00
N ARG A 123 10.39 -16.94 24.27
CA ARG A 123 10.10 -18.32 24.68
C ARG A 123 8.62 -18.71 24.64
N ASP A 124 7.72 -17.75 24.89
CA ASP A 124 6.27 -17.97 25.00
C ASP A 124 5.52 -17.73 23.65
N ARG A 125 6.26 -17.67 22.53
CA ARG A 125 5.70 -17.32 21.22
C ARG A 125 4.58 -18.27 20.79
N ASP A 126 4.83 -19.56 20.81
CA ASP A 126 3.88 -20.58 20.31
C ASP A 126 2.59 -20.62 21.12
N GLU A 127 2.70 -20.58 22.46
CA GLU A 127 1.53 -20.53 23.34
C GLU A 127 0.70 -19.26 23.12
N ARG A 128 1.37 -18.14 22.88
CA ARG A 128 0.76 -16.86 22.63
C ARG A 128 0.00 -16.84 21.31
N LEU A 129 0.61 -17.34 20.23
CA LEU A 129 -0.04 -17.46 18.93
C LEU A 129 -1.24 -18.41 18.97
N GLN A 130 -1.11 -19.54 19.68
CA GLN A 130 -2.25 -20.44 19.88
C GLN A 130 -3.42 -19.75 20.57
N LYS A 131 -3.17 -19.00 21.64
CA LYS A 131 -4.22 -18.23 22.34
C LYS A 131 -4.85 -17.15 21.47
N LEU A 132 -4.07 -16.50 20.59
CA LEU A 132 -4.55 -15.45 19.70
C LEU A 132 -5.43 -15.98 18.57
N PHE A 133 -5.02 -17.08 17.94
CA PHE A 133 -5.64 -17.55 16.69
C PHE A 133 -6.48 -18.81 16.83
N LEU A 134 -6.21 -19.65 17.84
CA LEU A 134 -6.91 -20.93 18.08
C LEU A 134 -7.74 -20.91 19.37
N GLY A 135 -7.78 -19.78 20.09
CA GLY A 135 -8.59 -19.61 21.29
C GLY A 135 -10.09 -19.51 21.00
N GLU A 136 -10.88 -19.26 22.04
CA GLU A 136 -12.32 -19.06 21.90
C GLU A 136 -12.64 -17.94 20.91
N ALA A 137 -13.69 -18.14 20.11
CA ALA A 137 -14.17 -17.14 19.14
C ALA A 137 -14.58 -15.85 19.88
N ARG A 138 -14.00 -14.73 19.47
CA ARG A 138 -14.25 -13.40 20.01
C ARG A 138 -14.87 -12.50 18.96
N PRO A 139 -15.60 -11.45 19.36
CA PRO A 139 -16.01 -10.41 18.43
C PRO A 139 -14.81 -9.80 17.68
N ALA A 140 -14.95 -9.51 16.39
CA ALA A 140 -13.85 -9.05 15.54
C ALA A 140 -13.10 -7.82 16.12
N VAL A 141 -13.85 -6.89 16.74
CA VAL A 141 -13.28 -5.68 17.37
C VAL A 141 -12.38 -6.02 18.56
N GLU A 142 -12.81 -6.98 19.41
CA GLU A 142 -12.02 -7.43 20.57
C GLU A 142 -10.76 -8.16 20.11
N GLN A 143 -10.88 -8.99 19.09
CA GLN A 143 -9.74 -9.70 18.51
C GLN A 143 -8.75 -8.74 17.88
N ALA A 144 -9.22 -7.75 17.10
CA ALA A 144 -8.38 -6.69 16.53
C ALA A 144 -7.61 -5.92 17.62
N THR A 145 -8.31 -5.54 18.70
CA THR A 145 -7.69 -4.86 19.85
C THR A 145 -6.60 -5.72 20.49
N THR A 146 -6.85 -7.02 20.63
CA THR A 146 -5.87 -7.95 21.20
C THR A 146 -4.64 -8.11 20.32
N LEU A 147 -4.82 -8.26 18.99
CA LEU A 147 -3.73 -8.33 18.02
C LEU A 147 -2.90 -7.04 18.02
N THR A 148 -3.56 -5.89 18.07
CA THR A 148 -2.89 -4.58 18.12
C THR A 148 -2.03 -4.44 19.38
N ARG A 149 -2.54 -4.84 20.54
CA ARG A 149 -1.77 -4.82 21.79
C ARG A 149 -0.59 -5.79 21.77
N GLU A 150 -0.79 -6.95 21.19
CA GLU A 150 0.29 -7.93 21.07
C GLU A 150 1.40 -7.46 20.12
N SER A 151 1.04 -6.87 18.99
CA SER A 151 2.01 -6.24 18.05
C SER A 151 2.83 -5.14 18.73
N ALA A 152 2.25 -4.41 19.69
CA ALA A 152 2.88 -3.32 20.41
C ALA A 152 3.64 -3.76 21.69
N ARG A 153 3.57 -5.04 22.06
CA ARG A 153 4.05 -5.58 23.37
C ARG A 153 5.49 -5.22 23.70
N TYR A 154 6.35 -5.21 22.70
CA TYR A 154 7.78 -4.98 22.88
C TYR A 154 8.20 -3.55 22.53
N ASN A 155 7.26 -2.65 22.31
CA ASN A 155 7.56 -1.24 22.10
C ASN A 155 8.14 -0.63 23.38
N ILE A 156 9.17 0.25 23.22
CA ILE A 156 9.77 0.98 24.33
C ILE A 156 9.26 2.42 24.36
N GLY A 157 9.35 3.06 25.55
CA GLY A 157 8.89 4.43 25.80
C GLY A 157 7.44 4.46 26.31
N GLU A 158 6.99 5.67 26.64
CA GLU A 158 5.67 5.90 27.25
C GLU A 158 4.53 6.03 26.24
N VAL A 159 4.88 6.22 24.95
CA VAL A 159 3.90 6.35 23.89
C VAL A 159 3.37 4.98 23.49
N VAL A 160 2.06 4.79 23.58
CA VAL A 160 1.40 3.59 23.08
C VAL A 160 1.34 3.70 21.55
N ARG A 161 2.10 2.86 20.85
CA ARG A 161 2.25 2.86 19.39
C ARG A 161 1.51 1.68 18.79
N THR A 162 0.31 1.92 18.29
CA THR A 162 -0.58 0.92 17.68
C THR A 162 -0.74 1.11 16.17
N VAL A 163 -0.24 2.22 15.63
CA VAL A 163 -0.33 2.57 14.21
C VAL A 163 1.00 2.37 13.46
N ASN A 164 2.01 1.82 14.11
CA ASN A 164 3.35 1.64 13.59
C ASN A 164 3.48 0.38 12.70
N LEU A 165 2.66 0.34 11.67
CA LEU A 165 2.61 -0.73 10.69
C LEU A 165 2.86 -0.15 9.29
N PRO A 166 3.61 -0.82 8.42
CA PRO A 166 4.01 -0.26 7.13
C PRO A 166 2.84 -0.07 6.17
N THR A 167 1.69 -0.67 6.45
CA THR A 167 0.52 -0.66 5.57
C THR A 167 -0.58 0.29 6.01
N ILE A 168 -0.43 0.96 7.17
CA ILE A 168 -1.52 1.73 7.75
C ILE A 168 -2.02 2.85 6.83
N ALA A 169 -1.10 3.60 6.20
CA ALA A 169 -1.47 4.69 5.31
C ALA A 169 -2.14 4.18 4.02
N LEU A 170 -1.80 2.98 3.52
CA LEU A 170 -2.42 2.43 2.32
C LEU A 170 -3.93 2.23 2.48
N THR A 171 -4.41 1.98 3.70
CA THR A 171 -5.85 1.83 3.98
C THR A 171 -6.65 3.09 3.65
N PHE A 172 -6.02 4.28 3.61
CA PHE A 172 -6.68 5.54 3.27
C PHE A 172 -6.97 5.66 1.76
N LEU A 173 -6.17 4.97 0.92
CA LEU A 173 -6.40 4.87 -0.52
C LEU A 173 -7.42 3.78 -0.89
N HIS A 174 -7.78 2.89 0.05
CA HIS A 174 -8.77 1.85 -0.20
C HIS A 174 -10.13 2.47 -0.60
N PRO A 175 -10.88 1.92 -1.59
CA PRO A 175 -12.13 2.51 -2.10
C PRO A 175 -13.16 2.83 -1.01
N LEU A 176 -13.22 1.99 0.04
CA LEU A 176 -14.13 2.17 1.17
C LEU A 176 -13.77 3.37 2.07
N ASN A 177 -12.56 3.89 1.96
CA ASN A 177 -12.04 4.89 2.89
C ASN A 177 -11.69 6.23 2.23
N GLN A 178 -11.46 6.25 0.90
CA GLN A 178 -11.06 7.48 0.20
C GLN A 178 -11.99 8.66 0.46
N HIS A 179 -13.31 8.42 0.53
CA HIS A 179 -14.31 9.46 0.78
C HIS A 179 -14.15 10.19 2.13
N ARG A 180 -13.31 9.66 3.01
CA ARG A 180 -13.03 10.26 4.33
C ARG A 180 -11.93 11.32 4.28
N PHE A 181 -11.23 11.42 3.15
CA PHE A 181 -10.05 12.26 2.96
C PHE A 181 -10.22 13.25 1.82
N ASP A 182 -9.68 14.45 2.01
CA ASP A 182 -9.40 15.37 0.92
C ASP A 182 -8.02 15.05 0.35
N PHE A 183 -7.91 15.01 -0.99
CA PHE A 183 -6.68 14.76 -1.71
C PHE A 183 -6.32 15.94 -2.61
N LYS A 184 -5.03 16.29 -2.64
CA LYS A 184 -4.51 17.36 -3.48
C LYS A 184 -3.15 16.99 -4.05
N ARG A 185 -2.99 17.04 -5.37
CA ARG A 185 -1.67 16.97 -6.00
C ARG A 185 -0.88 18.23 -5.63
N VAL A 186 0.32 18.07 -5.08
CA VAL A 186 1.17 19.17 -4.60
C VAL A 186 2.51 19.25 -5.33
N ASP A 187 3.01 18.11 -5.87
CA ASP A 187 4.29 18.06 -6.57
C ASP A 187 4.35 16.89 -7.56
N GLU A 188 5.43 16.84 -8.33
CA GLU A 188 5.85 15.74 -9.18
C GLU A 188 7.34 15.46 -8.93
N GLU A 189 7.67 14.19 -8.79
CA GLU A 189 9.03 13.72 -8.51
C GLU A 189 9.37 12.51 -9.38
N MET A 190 10.63 12.10 -9.32
CA MET A 190 11.10 10.83 -9.89
C MET A 190 11.59 9.94 -8.75
N ILE A 191 11.07 8.72 -8.65
CA ILE A 191 11.54 7.69 -7.71
C ILE A 191 11.92 6.45 -8.50
N ASP A 192 13.17 6.02 -8.39
CA ASP A 192 13.72 4.84 -9.08
C ASP A 192 13.44 4.87 -10.62
N GLY A 193 13.54 6.06 -11.23
CA GLY A 193 13.29 6.26 -12.67
C GLY A 193 11.81 6.30 -13.07
N ARG A 194 10.88 6.29 -12.13
CA ARG A 194 9.44 6.36 -12.35
C ARG A 194 8.89 7.73 -12.03
N PRO A 195 8.08 8.34 -12.89
CA PRO A 195 7.39 9.60 -12.59
C PRO A 195 6.30 9.32 -11.54
N VAL A 196 6.30 10.10 -10.47
CA VAL A 196 5.32 10.03 -9.41
C VAL A 196 4.66 11.38 -9.18
N TRP A 197 3.36 11.37 -8.86
CA TRP A 197 2.72 12.53 -8.28
C TRP A 197 2.77 12.46 -6.76
N VAL A 198 3.15 13.59 -6.16
CA VAL A 198 3.06 13.77 -4.71
C VAL A 198 1.65 14.26 -4.39
N VAL A 199 0.87 13.39 -3.75
CA VAL A 199 -0.52 13.66 -3.41
C VAL A 199 -0.63 13.83 -1.90
N GLN A 200 -0.90 15.04 -1.46
CA GLN A 200 -1.20 15.35 -0.07
C GLN A 200 -2.61 14.87 0.28
N TYR A 201 -2.79 14.35 1.49
CA TYR A 201 -4.10 13.99 2.00
C TYR A 201 -4.34 14.55 3.40
N SER A 202 -5.62 14.76 3.75
CA SER A 202 -6.07 15.12 5.09
C SER A 202 -7.42 14.49 5.40
N GLU A 203 -7.52 13.83 6.55
CA GLU A 203 -8.77 13.22 7.01
C GLU A 203 -9.79 14.29 7.39
N GLN A 204 -11.06 14.11 6.97
CA GLN A 204 -12.16 15.04 7.23
C GLN A 204 -13.28 14.40 8.05
N ALA A 205 -13.40 13.08 7.97
CA ALA A 205 -14.51 12.37 8.59
C ALA A 205 -14.26 12.03 10.06
N GLN A 206 -15.33 12.01 10.84
CA GLN A 206 -15.36 11.52 12.21
C GLN A 206 -16.32 10.31 12.33
N PRO A 207 -16.03 9.38 13.25
CA PRO A 207 -14.82 9.26 14.07
C PRO A 207 -13.60 9.03 13.17
N THR A 208 -12.41 9.50 13.58
CA THR A 208 -11.17 9.33 12.82
C THR A 208 -10.65 7.89 12.84
N PHE A 209 -9.74 7.54 11.91
CA PHE A 209 -9.07 6.24 11.89
C PHE A 209 -8.25 6.00 13.15
N VAL A 210 -7.62 7.04 13.66
CA VAL A 210 -6.82 6.97 14.87
C VAL A 210 -7.54 7.70 15.98
N GLN A 211 -7.88 6.95 17.05
CA GLN A 211 -8.48 7.48 18.24
C GLN A 211 -7.55 7.28 19.43
N ILE A 212 -7.43 8.28 20.26
CA ILE A 212 -6.71 8.23 21.54
C ILE A 212 -7.70 8.52 22.68
N PRO A 213 -7.35 8.26 23.93
CA PRO A 213 -8.24 8.58 25.05
C PRO A 213 -8.71 10.04 25.11
N ALA A 214 -7.92 10.96 24.56
CA ALA A 214 -8.25 12.39 24.49
C ALA A 214 -9.22 12.74 23.32
N GLY A 215 -9.54 11.81 22.43
CA GLY A 215 -10.47 12.01 21.31
C GLY A 215 -9.91 11.63 19.95
N ASP A 216 -10.48 12.22 18.91
CA ASP A 216 -10.13 11.98 17.51
C ASP A 216 -8.76 12.59 17.14
N MET A 217 -7.95 11.82 16.39
CA MET A 217 -6.67 12.28 15.89
C MET A 217 -6.65 12.22 14.37
N PHE A 218 -6.86 13.37 13.72
CA PHE A 218 -6.93 13.46 12.26
C PHE A 218 -5.60 13.10 11.60
N ALA A 219 -5.68 12.18 10.66
CA ALA A 219 -4.55 11.75 9.84
C ALA A 219 -4.33 12.72 8.68
N ARG A 220 -3.08 13.05 8.40
CA ARG A 220 -2.65 13.79 7.21
C ARG A 220 -1.29 13.26 6.75
N GLY A 221 -0.91 13.62 5.53
CA GLY A 221 0.39 13.20 5.00
C GLY A 221 0.45 13.30 3.49
N ARG A 222 1.28 12.47 2.91
CA ARG A 222 1.52 12.44 1.45
C ARG A 222 1.67 11.02 0.94
N PHE A 223 1.26 10.80 -0.30
CA PHE A 223 1.56 9.62 -1.09
C PHE A 223 2.38 10.03 -2.31
N TRP A 224 3.37 9.24 -2.66
CA TRP A 224 4.09 9.27 -3.93
C TRP A 224 3.53 8.15 -4.80
N LEU A 225 2.64 8.52 -5.72
CA LEU A 225 1.90 7.59 -6.56
C LEU A 225 2.50 7.54 -7.96
N ASP A 226 2.84 6.35 -8.42
CA ASP A 226 3.24 6.11 -9.80
C ASP A 226 2.13 6.55 -10.76
N VAL A 227 2.43 7.42 -11.71
CA VAL A 227 1.41 8.00 -12.61
C VAL A 227 0.84 6.98 -13.58
N GLU A 228 1.58 5.91 -13.89
CA GLU A 228 1.16 4.88 -14.82
C GLU A 228 0.28 3.82 -14.14
N THR A 229 0.71 3.31 -12.99
CA THR A 229 0.09 2.17 -12.32
C THR A 229 -0.80 2.55 -11.14
N GLY A 230 -0.57 3.71 -10.52
CA GLY A 230 -1.20 4.10 -9.26
C GLY A 230 -0.55 3.44 -8.03
N ASP A 231 0.54 2.70 -8.19
CA ASP A 231 1.24 2.09 -7.07
C ASP A 231 1.82 3.16 -6.13
N THR A 232 1.79 2.87 -4.84
CA THR A 232 2.41 3.73 -3.84
C THR A 232 3.88 3.37 -3.68
N LEU A 233 4.79 4.30 -4.03
CA LEU A 233 6.23 4.12 -3.88
C LEU A 233 6.75 4.61 -2.54
N ARG A 234 6.07 5.60 -1.96
CA ARG A 234 6.29 6.11 -0.61
C ARG A 234 5.00 6.60 0.00
N SER A 235 4.85 6.43 1.30
CA SER A 235 3.77 7.06 2.08
C SER A 235 4.34 7.79 3.28
N GLU A 236 3.71 8.90 3.65
CA GLU A 236 3.96 9.64 4.87
C GLU A 236 2.63 9.77 5.63
N LEU A 237 2.63 9.41 6.90
CA LEU A 237 1.53 9.61 7.83
C LEU A 237 1.98 10.55 8.93
N VAL A 238 1.21 11.59 9.17
CA VAL A 238 1.41 12.54 10.27
C VAL A 238 0.15 12.60 11.13
N LEU A 239 0.31 12.35 12.42
CA LEU A 239 -0.73 12.45 13.44
C LEU A 239 -0.37 13.53 14.44
N GLY A 240 -1.34 14.37 14.81
CA GLY A 240 -1.09 15.51 15.69
C GLY A 240 -0.47 16.71 14.96
N THR A 241 -0.19 17.75 15.69
CA THR A 241 0.41 19.02 15.22
C THR A 241 1.49 19.49 16.20
N SER A 242 2.20 20.56 15.86
CA SER A 242 3.13 21.23 16.82
C SER A 242 2.44 21.79 18.08
N ARG A 243 1.11 21.78 18.14
CA ARG A 243 0.30 22.17 19.30
C ARG A 243 -0.37 20.99 20.00
N SER A 244 -0.10 19.77 19.57
CA SER A 244 -0.62 18.55 20.19
C SER A 244 0.36 18.06 21.27
N GLU A 245 -0.13 17.28 22.23
CA GLU A 245 0.70 16.61 23.22
C GLU A 245 1.66 15.60 22.58
N LEU A 246 1.22 15.00 21.46
CA LEU A 246 2.02 14.06 20.67
C LEU A 246 1.97 14.44 19.20
N LEU A 247 3.13 14.45 18.55
CA LEU A 247 3.30 14.53 17.10
C LEU A 247 3.98 13.24 16.64
N THR A 248 3.35 12.57 15.69
CA THR A 248 3.86 11.31 15.12
C THR A 248 4.07 11.50 13.64
N THR A 249 5.22 11.08 13.14
CA THR A 249 5.49 10.98 11.69
C THR A 249 5.96 9.57 11.37
N ILE A 250 5.31 8.93 10.39
CA ILE A 250 5.68 7.61 9.88
C ILE A 250 5.88 7.73 8.38
N VAL A 251 7.05 7.34 7.90
CA VAL A 251 7.38 7.28 6.46
C VAL A 251 7.70 5.86 6.08
N VAL A 252 7.08 5.38 5.01
CA VAL A 252 7.32 4.03 4.47
C VAL A 252 7.76 4.15 3.02
N ASP A 253 8.88 3.53 2.69
CA ASP A 253 9.34 3.33 1.32
C ASP A 253 8.96 1.92 0.86
N TYR A 254 8.42 1.81 -0.34
CA TYR A 254 8.04 0.55 -0.98
C TYR A 254 8.96 0.27 -2.16
N ARG A 255 9.18 -1.01 -2.48
CA ARG A 255 9.97 -1.45 -3.64
C ARG A 255 9.30 -2.61 -4.36
N GLN A 256 9.61 -2.76 -5.62
CA GLN A 256 9.26 -3.97 -6.36
C GLN A 256 10.02 -5.16 -5.80
N HIS A 257 9.36 -6.32 -5.77
CA HIS A 257 9.95 -7.57 -5.32
C HIS A 257 9.69 -8.66 -6.35
N GLU A 258 10.72 -9.44 -6.71
CA GLU A 258 10.64 -10.43 -7.79
C GLU A 258 9.56 -11.50 -7.58
N ALA A 259 9.31 -11.89 -6.33
CA ALA A 259 8.31 -12.90 -6.00
C ALA A 259 6.88 -12.36 -5.85
N PHE A 260 6.67 -11.04 -5.94
CA PHE A 260 5.36 -10.42 -5.73
C PHE A 260 5.01 -9.48 -6.89
N PRO A 261 3.79 -9.57 -7.44
CA PRO A 261 3.35 -8.68 -8.53
C PRO A 261 3.03 -7.25 -8.05
N SER A 262 3.42 -6.88 -6.85
CA SER A 262 3.09 -5.60 -6.21
C SER A 262 4.31 -5.02 -5.49
N TRP A 263 4.25 -3.72 -5.18
CA TRP A 263 5.24 -3.05 -4.37
C TRP A 263 5.11 -3.50 -2.91
N VAL A 264 6.23 -3.86 -2.28
CA VAL A 264 6.29 -4.33 -0.90
C VAL A 264 6.96 -3.29 -0.01
N PRO A 265 6.64 -3.20 1.29
CA PRO A 265 7.39 -2.37 2.21
C PRO A 265 8.87 -2.75 2.19
N HIS A 266 9.73 -1.76 2.06
CA HIS A 266 11.18 -1.94 2.12
C HIS A 266 11.75 -1.42 3.42
N SER A 267 11.36 -0.20 3.79
CA SER A 267 11.75 0.42 5.04
C SER A 267 10.62 1.27 5.62
N MET A 268 10.61 1.40 6.93
CA MET A 268 9.73 2.30 7.65
C MET A 268 10.56 3.10 8.66
N ARG A 269 10.29 4.39 8.78
CA ARG A 269 10.85 5.27 9.78
C ARG A 269 9.74 5.95 10.56
N GLU A 270 9.90 6.01 11.86
CA GLU A 270 8.93 6.59 12.77
C GLU A 270 9.62 7.61 13.68
N ILE A 271 8.94 8.71 13.95
CA ILE A 271 9.36 9.73 14.91
C ILE A 271 8.14 10.10 15.77
N TYR A 272 8.33 10.09 17.08
CA TYR A 272 7.33 10.47 18.07
C TYR A 272 7.92 11.55 18.96
N GLU A 273 7.29 12.72 18.98
CA GLU A 273 7.72 13.91 19.69
C GLU A 273 6.60 14.45 20.55
N ARG A 274 6.94 15.14 21.64
CA ARG A 274 6.00 15.88 22.50
C ARG A 274 6.29 17.39 22.38
N PRO A 275 5.75 18.07 21.36
CA PRO A 275 6.10 19.45 21.04
C PRO A 275 5.84 20.47 22.15
N LEU A 276 4.88 20.17 23.04
CA LEU A 276 4.54 21.07 24.16
C LEU A 276 5.49 20.95 25.34
N GLU A 277 6.32 19.91 25.37
CA GLU A 277 7.28 19.67 26.45
C GLU A 277 8.70 20.03 25.98
N SER A 278 9.23 21.19 26.40
CA SER A 278 10.50 21.74 25.92
C SER A 278 11.74 20.89 26.18
N ARG A 279 11.66 19.87 27.03
CA ARG A 279 12.75 18.94 27.36
C ARG A 279 12.27 17.48 27.33
N SER A 280 11.33 17.18 26.48
CA SER A 280 10.82 15.82 26.31
C SER A 280 11.82 14.91 25.57
N GLU A 281 11.66 13.63 25.82
CA GLU A 281 12.32 12.60 25.03
C GLU A 281 11.55 12.39 23.73
N SER A 282 12.28 12.08 22.65
CA SER A 282 11.69 11.58 21.40
C SER A 282 11.90 10.07 21.29
N ILE A 283 11.02 9.43 20.52
CA ILE A 283 11.21 8.04 20.12
C ILE A 283 11.42 8.04 18.61
N GLU A 284 12.53 7.47 18.19
CA GLU A 284 12.81 7.20 16.78
C GLU A 284 12.85 5.69 16.57
N ALA A 285 12.25 5.23 15.48
CA ALA A 285 12.34 3.83 15.13
C ALA A 285 12.51 3.64 13.62
N THR A 286 13.20 2.57 13.26
CA THR A 286 13.39 2.15 11.87
C THR A 286 13.08 0.67 11.74
N ALA A 287 12.32 0.30 10.73
CA ALA A 287 12.11 -1.08 10.33
C ALA A 287 12.62 -1.32 8.91
N THR A 288 13.16 -2.50 8.67
CA THR A 288 13.46 -3.01 7.32
C THR A 288 12.75 -4.35 7.12
N TYR A 289 12.28 -4.58 5.91
CA TYR A 289 11.49 -5.75 5.55
C TYR A 289 12.23 -6.59 4.51
N SER A 290 12.28 -7.90 4.75
CA SER A 290 13.00 -8.86 3.91
C SER A 290 12.34 -10.23 3.95
N ASN A 291 12.91 -11.21 3.24
CA ASN A 291 12.49 -12.62 3.30
C ASN A 291 10.97 -12.81 3.14
N PHE A 292 10.41 -12.12 2.15
CA PHE A 292 8.99 -12.25 1.83
C PHE A 292 8.67 -13.68 1.41
N ARG A 293 7.68 -14.30 2.07
CA ARG A 293 7.25 -15.68 1.86
C ARG A 293 5.75 -15.72 1.67
N GLN A 294 5.28 -16.56 0.76
CA GLN A 294 3.86 -16.90 0.67
C GLN A 294 3.60 -18.21 1.43
N PHE A 295 2.50 -18.26 2.16
CA PHE A 295 2.03 -19.48 2.79
C PHE A 295 0.66 -19.86 2.22
N GLY A 296 0.51 -21.15 1.90
CA GLY A 296 -0.79 -21.71 1.52
C GLY A 296 -1.51 -22.23 2.77
N VAL A 297 -2.74 -21.79 2.99
CA VAL A 297 -3.60 -22.41 4.01
C VAL A 297 -4.27 -23.63 3.36
N GLU A 298 -3.74 -24.82 3.59
CA GLU A 298 -4.45 -26.07 3.27
C GLU A 298 -5.50 -26.34 4.36
N THR A 299 -6.75 -26.03 4.09
CA THR A 299 -7.88 -26.45 4.96
C THR A 299 -8.17 -27.93 4.69
N LYS A 300 -7.69 -28.83 5.54
CA LYS A 300 -8.15 -30.23 5.53
C LYS A 300 -9.50 -30.32 6.25
N GLU A 301 -10.59 -30.18 5.52
CA GLU A 301 -11.90 -30.57 6.03
C GLU A 301 -11.95 -32.09 6.18
N SER A 302 -11.86 -32.61 7.40
CA SER A 302 -12.20 -33.99 7.68
C SER A 302 -13.69 -34.09 7.95
N VAL A 303 -14.48 -34.38 6.93
CA VAL A 303 -15.89 -34.77 7.11
C VAL A 303 -15.92 -36.13 7.81
N ARG A 304 -16.17 -36.16 9.12
CA ARG A 304 -16.57 -37.39 9.79
C ARG A 304 -18.01 -37.71 9.41
N VAL A 305 -18.19 -38.69 8.52
CA VAL A 305 -19.50 -39.30 8.28
C VAL A 305 -19.85 -40.13 9.51
N PRO A 306 -20.94 -39.85 10.23
CA PRO A 306 -21.40 -40.71 11.32
C PRO A 306 -21.83 -42.06 10.71
N ARG A 307 -21.41 -43.14 11.35
CA ARG A 307 -21.90 -44.50 11.06
C ARG A 307 -23.24 -44.73 11.73
#